data_2794a67db58b993809b79b19a17fc95b
#
_entry.id   2794a67db58b993809b79b19a17fc95b
#
_cell.length_a   1.000
_cell.length_b   1.000
_cell.length_c   1.000
_cell.angle_alpha   90.00
_cell.angle_beta   90.00
_cell.angle_gamma   90.00
#
_symmetry.space_group_name_H-M   'P 1'
#
loop_
_entity.id
_entity.type
_entity.pdbx_description
1 polymer ?
#
loop_
_entity_poly.entity_id
_entity_poly.type
_entity_poly.pdbx_seq_one_letter_code
_entity_poly.pdbx_strand_id
1 'polypeptide(L)'
;MVFLHFKSGGSFNGDQVKEIVCALEQSGHWFLWSLCQSLDPSKSLMASPTDYDDSSEVFLEGFSNRTHDIGKIIGCTLQVVILGHSVIGGFISHCGWNSTLKSILFGVLMTAWPLYAEQQLNVFELVRELGLAVEINIDSRRDVINRGELEIVRAETIKESGV
;
A
#
# COMPACT_ATOMS: atom_id res chain seq x y z
N MET A 1 8.10 -10.20 1.45
CA MET A 1 7.91 -8.82 1.99
C MET A 1 6.80 -8.15 1.21
N VAL A 2 5.94 -7.41 1.88
CA VAL A 2 4.87 -6.61 1.25
C VAL A 2 5.33 -5.16 1.11
N PHE A 3 5.14 -4.58 -0.09
CA PHE A 3 5.44 -3.17 -0.35
C PHE A 3 4.14 -2.36 -0.36
N LEU A 4 4.08 -1.28 0.42
CA LEU A 4 2.96 -0.35 0.43
C LEU A 4 3.39 0.96 -0.22
N HIS A 5 2.62 1.40 -1.22
CA HIS A 5 2.86 2.70 -1.84
C HIS A 5 1.57 3.31 -2.37
N PHE A 6 1.19 4.41 -1.77
CA PHE A 6 0.06 5.24 -2.20
C PHE A 6 0.64 6.55 -2.71
N LYS A 7 0.55 6.77 -4.00
CA LYS A 7 1.10 7.97 -4.64
C LYS A 7 0.50 9.24 -4.02
N SER A 8 1.22 10.33 -4.08
CA SER A 8 0.91 11.67 -3.55
C SER A 8 -0.46 12.29 -3.88
N GLY A 9 -1.32 11.60 -4.61
CA GLY A 9 -2.72 11.99 -4.85
C GLY A 9 -3.73 11.41 -3.87
N GLY A 10 -3.31 10.49 -2.99
CA GLY A 10 -4.17 9.88 -1.98
C GLY A 10 -3.65 10.24 -0.59
N SER A 11 -4.23 11.23 0.05
CA SER A 11 -3.95 11.50 1.46
C SER A 11 -4.87 10.63 2.31
N PHE A 12 -4.29 9.73 3.07
CA PHE A 12 -5.01 9.10 4.17
C PHE A 12 -5.24 10.12 5.27
N ASN A 13 -6.42 10.09 5.88
CA ASN A 13 -6.60 10.81 7.13
C ASN A 13 -5.87 10.10 8.27
N GLY A 14 -5.68 10.78 9.40
CA GLY A 14 -4.92 10.23 10.53
C GLY A 14 -5.49 8.91 11.07
N ASP A 15 -6.80 8.70 10.98
CA ASP A 15 -7.44 7.48 11.46
C ASP A 15 -7.21 6.31 10.51
N GLN A 16 -7.24 6.55 9.20
CA GLN A 16 -6.87 5.55 8.19
C GLN A 16 -5.40 5.12 8.33
N VAL A 17 -4.49 6.06 8.59
CA VAL A 17 -3.08 5.73 8.84
C VAL A 17 -2.94 4.85 10.09
N LYS A 18 -3.65 5.16 11.17
CA LYS A 18 -3.66 4.33 12.39
C LYS A 18 -4.16 2.92 12.13
N GLU A 19 -5.21 2.75 11.33
CA GLU A 19 -5.73 1.44 10.95
C GLU A 19 -4.71 0.63 10.14
N ILE A 20 -4.05 1.26 9.16
CA ILE A 20 -2.96 0.62 8.40
C ILE A 20 -1.84 0.18 9.35
N VAL A 21 -1.41 1.07 10.24
CA VAL A 21 -0.38 0.81 11.25
C VAL A 21 -0.75 -0.40 12.11
N CYS A 22 -1.96 -0.42 12.66
CA CYS A 22 -2.44 -1.53 13.49
C CYS A 22 -2.49 -2.85 12.69
N ALA A 23 -2.94 -2.79 11.46
CA ALA A 23 -3.04 -3.96 10.59
C ALA A 23 -1.65 -4.52 10.25
N LEU A 24 -0.68 -3.68 9.93
CA LEU A 24 0.70 -4.08 9.65
C LEU A 24 1.36 -4.71 10.88
N GLU A 25 1.20 -4.11 12.06
CA GLU A 25 1.73 -4.62 13.32
C GLU A 25 1.15 -6.01 13.65
N GLN A 26 -0.16 -6.19 13.48
CA GLN A 26 -0.84 -7.44 13.77
C GLN A 26 -0.59 -8.54 12.73
N SER A 27 -0.27 -8.16 11.49
CA SER A 27 -0.01 -9.12 10.42
C SER A 27 1.25 -9.96 10.67
N GLY A 28 2.23 -9.42 11.40
CA GLY A 28 3.53 -10.04 11.60
C GLY A 28 4.35 -10.24 10.32
N HIS A 29 3.92 -9.66 9.21
CA HIS A 29 4.60 -9.78 7.93
C HIS A 29 5.66 -8.69 7.74
N TRP A 30 6.72 -9.05 7.06
CA TRP A 30 7.69 -8.06 6.64
C TRP A 30 7.08 -7.09 5.65
N PHE A 31 7.19 -5.79 5.94
CA PHE A 31 6.67 -4.74 5.10
C PHE A 31 7.68 -3.62 4.86
N LEU A 32 7.51 -2.97 3.72
CA LEU A 32 8.18 -1.72 3.36
C LEU A 32 7.09 -0.73 2.96
N TRP A 33 6.98 0.38 3.67
CA TRP A 33 5.98 1.40 3.37
C TRP A 33 6.65 2.68 2.88
N SER A 34 6.42 3.04 1.62
CA SER A 34 6.82 4.35 1.09
C SER A 34 5.73 5.36 1.36
N LEU A 35 6.01 6.28 2.26
CA LEU A 35 5.10 7.34 2.67
C LEU A 35 5.60 8.69 2.14
N CYS A 36 4.83 9.27 1.24
CA CYS A 36 5.10 10.58 0.66
C CYS A 36 4.07 11.59 1.17
N GLN A 37 4.54 12.78 1.50
CA GLN A 37 3.65 13.87 1.84
C GLN A 37 2.89 14.32 0.59
N SER A 38 1.57 14.47 0.72
CA SER A 38 0.75 15.04 -0.34
C SER A 38 1.17 16.50 -0.57
N LEU A 39 1.37 16.86 -1.81
CA LEU A 39 1.65 18.26 -2.15
C LEU A 39 0.43 19.11 -1.82
N ASP A 40 0.63 20.18 -1.10
CA ASP A 40 -0.36 21.25 -0.96
C ASP A 40 -0.70 21.79 -2.37
N PRO A 41 -1.95 21.69 -2.82
CA PRO A 41 -2.34 22.15 -4.15
C PRO A 41 -2.02 23.63 -4.40
N SER A 42 -1.79 24.41 -3.34
CA SER A 42 -1.40 25.82 -3.41
C SER A 42 0.08 26.04 -3.72
N LYS A 43 0.93 25.02 -3.59
CA LYS A 43 2.39 25.18 -3.63
C LYS A 43 3.08 24.88 -4.96
N SER A 44 2.40 24.67 -6.03
CA SER A 44 2.91 24.45 -7.40
C SER A 44 2.57 23.10 -8.00
N LEU A 45 2.00 23.14 -9.19
CA LEU A 45 1.70 21.99 -10.02
C LEU A 45 2.95 21.17 -10.45
N MET A 46 4.15 21.68 -10.21
CA MET A 46 5.43 21.07 -10.64
C MET A 46 6.32 20.61 -9.47
N ALA A 47 5.86 20.73 -8.22
CA ALA A 47 6.66 20.28 -7.10
C ALA A 47 6.70 18.73 -7.04
N SER A 48 7.88 18.18 -6.82
CA SER A 48 8.03 16.76 -6.53
C SER A 48 7.47 16.44 -5.15
N PRO A 49 6.89 15.24 -4.93
CA PRO A 49 6.53 14.79 -3.59
C PRO A 49 7.72 14.90 -2.66
N THR A 50 7.48 15.38 -1.46
CA THR A 50 8.51 15.51 -0.41
C THR A 50 8.32 14.45 0.65
N ASP A 51 9.40 14.11 1.34
CA ASP A 51 9.34 13.27 2.52
C ASP A 51 8.66 14.02 3.68
N TYR A 52 8.11 13.28 4.65
CA TYR A 52 7.66 13.89 5.89
C TYR A 52 8.87 14.36 6.69
N ASP A 53 8.86 15.60 7.12
CA ASP A 53 9.92 16.19 7.98
C ASP A 53 9.96 15.47 9.33
N ASP A 54 8.79 15.09 9.86
CA ASP A 54 8.65 14.24 11.04
C ASP A 54 7.51 13.23 10.86
N SER A 55 7.87 11.98 10.63
CA SER A 55 6.90 10.90 10.51
C SER A 55 6.31 10.48 11.87
N SER A 56 6.89 10.91 12.99
CA SER A 56 6.43 10.53 14.33
C SER A 56 5.05 11.09 14.66
N GLU A 57 4.66 12.23 14.07
CA GLU A 57 3.34 12.83 14.28
C GLU A 57 2.21 12.03 13.62
N VAL A 58 2.53 11.24 12.59
CA VAL A 58 1.55 10.48 11.79
C VAL A 58 1.31 9.10 12.37
N PHE A 59 2.28 8.55 13.10
CA PHE A 59 2.21 7.18 13.63
C PHE A 59 1.82 7.14 15.10
N LEU A 60 1.24 6.02 15.50
CA LEU A 60 1.01 5.73 16.92
C LEU A 60 2.35 5.68 17.67
N GLU A 61 2.37 6.26 18.86
CA GLU A 61 3.56 6.25 19.72
C GLU A 61 4.11 4.82 19.88
N GLY A 62 5.41 4.68 19.68
CA GLY A 62 6.11 3.40 19.79
C GLY A 62 5.93 2.44 18.61
N PHE A 63 5.20 2.79 17.55
CA PHE A 63 5.02 1.93 16.36
C PHE A 63 6.36 1.50 15.76
N SER A 64 7.26 2.44 15.49
CA SER A 64 8.58 2.14 14.92
C SER A 64 9.40 1.17 15.78
N ASN A 65 9.26 1.25 17.08
CA ASN A 65 9.95 0.34 18.00
C ASN A 65 9.34 -1.07 17.95
N ARG A 66 8.00 -1.17 17.91
CA ARG A 66 7.31 -2.47 17.88
C ARG A 66 7.45 -3.20 16.55
N THR A 67 7.65 -2.47 15.48
CA THR A 67 7.79 -3.03 14.12
C THR A 67 9.22 -3.01 13.59
N HIS A 68 10.19 -2.62 14.40
CA HIS A 68 11.61 -2.49 14.01
C HIS A 68 12.15 -3.71 13.26
N ASP A 69 11.78 -4.92 13.68
CA ASP A 69 12.30 -6.17 13.11
C ASP A 69 11.49 -6.69 11.92
N ILE A 70 10.29 -6.17 11.68
CA ILE A 70 9.38 -6.65 10.63
C ILE A 70 9.08 -5.61 9.57
N GLY A 71 9.35 -4.34 9.81
CA GLY A 71 8.94 -3.30 8.89
C GLY A 71 9.80 -2.07 8.86
N LYS A 72 9.74 -1.37 7.74
CA LYS A 72 10.42 -0.09 7.57
C LYS A 72 9.53 0.88 6.82
N ILE A 73 9.49 2.11 7.33
CA ILE A 73 8.91 3.24 6.62
C ILE A 73 10.05 3.99 5.94
N ILE A 74 9.85 4.33 4.69
CA ILE A 74 10.78 5.10 3.87
C ILE A 74 10.06 6.28 3.23
N GLY A 75 10.79 7.30 2.87
CA GLY A 75 10.26 8.43 2.11
C GLY A 75 9.89 8.07 0.66
N CYS A 76 9.73 9.09 -0.14
CA CYS A 76 9.40 8.93 -1.56
C CYS A 76 10.46 8.10 -2.29
N THR A 77 10.02 7.09 -3.01
CA THR A 77 10.92 6.18 -3.72
C THR A 77 10.42 5.83 -5.11
N LEU A 78 11.32 5.32 -5.94
CA LEU A 78 10.99 4.82 -7.26
C LEU A 78 10.39 3.40 -7.14
N GLN A 79 9.08 3.28 -7.35
CA GLN A 79 8.37 1.99 -7.31
C GLN A 79 9.06 0.89 -8.14
N VAL A 80 9.61 1.24 -9.30
CA VAL A 80 10.25 0.30 -10.23
C VAL A 80 11.42 -0.42 -9.56
N VAL A 81 12.23 0.31 -8.79
CA VAL A 81 13.39 -0.26 -8.10
C VAL A 81 12.96 -1.25 -7.02
N ILE A 82 11.93 -0.89 -6.27
CA ILE A 82 11.42 -1.75 -5.19
C ILE A 82 10.72 -2.98 -5.76
N LEU A 83 9.78 -2.79 -6.69
CA LEU A 83 9.00 -3.89 -7.27
C LEU A 83 9.86 -4.89 -8.05
N GLY A 84 10.99 -4.44 -8.62
CA GLY A 84 11.95 -5.31 -9.30
C GLY A 84 12.80 -6.17 -8.36
N HIS A 85 12.70 -6.00 -7.06
CA HIS A 85 13.49 -6.77 -6.11
C HIS A 85 12.79 -8.08 -5.73
N SER A 86 13.50 -9.21 -5.85
CA SER A 86 12.95 -10.57 -5.66
C SER A 86 12.34 -10.84 -4.27
N VAL A 87 12.66 -10.03 -3.26
CA VAL A 87 12.10 -10.16 -1.91
C VAL A 87 10.65 -9.65 -1.82
N ILE A 88 10.20 -8.86 -2.80
CA ILE A 88 8.85 -8.30 -2.83
C ILE A 88 7.90 -9.33 -3.42
N GLY A 89 7.00 -9.88 -2.60
CA GLY A 89 6.00 -10.84 -3.01
C GLY A 89 4.57 -10.28 -3.03
N GLY A 90 4.36 -9.04 -2.58
CA GLY A 90 3.04 -8.39 -2.59
C GLY A 90 3.17 -6.88 -2.65
N PHE A 91 2.18 -6.25 -3.28
CA PHE A 91 2.14 -4.81 -3.47
C PHE A 91 0.76 -4.23 -3.11
N ILE A 92 0.68 -3.41 -2.08
CA ILE A 92 -0.55 -2.72 -1.68
C ILE A 92 -0.54 -1.32 -2.30
N SER A 93 -1.56 -1.02 -3.10
CA SER A 93 -1.64 0.24 -3.85
C SER A 93 -3.09 0.70 -4.06
N HIS A 94 -3.23 2.00 -4.35
CA HIS A 94 -4.50 2.61 -4.75
C HIS A 94 -4.97 2.24 -6.17
N CYS A 95 -4.29 1.34 -6.86
CA CYS A 95 -4.62 0.90 -8.23
C CYS A 95 -4.63 2.01 -9.29
N GLY A 96 -3.80 3.05 -9.13
CA GLY A 96 -3.52 3.96 -10.23
C GLY A 96 -2.82 3.22 -11.38
N TRP A 97 -3.18 3.55 -12.63
CA TRP A 97 -2.76 2.83 -13.83
C TRP A 97 -1.25 2.55 -13.91
N ASN A 98 -0.41 3.55 -13.60
CA ASN A 98 1.04 3.38 -13.61
C ASN A 98 1.55 2.37 -12.57
N SER A 99 0.92 2.29 -11.42
CA SER A 99 1.26 1.32 -10.37
C SER A 99 0.85 -0.08 -10.78
N THR A 100 -0.32 -0.21 -11.39
CA THR A 100 -0.85 -1.45 -11.95
C THR A 100 0.08 -2.04 -13.01
N LEU A 101 0.47 -1.24 -14.00
CA LEU A 101 1.38 -1.70 -15.07
C LEU A 101 2.73 -2.17 -14.52
N LYS A 102 3.26 -1.50 -13.49
CA LYS A 102 4.51 -1.92 -12.86
C LYS A 102 4.36 -3.23 -12.09
N SER A 103 3.26 -3.41 -11.36
CA SER A 103 2.97 -4.66 -10.66
C SER A 103 2.93 -5.83 -11.63
N ILE A 104 2.22 -5.68 -12.75
CA ILE A 104 2.14 -6.68 -13.82
C ILE A 104 3.52 -6.95 -14.43
N LEU A 105 4.28 -5.89 -14.74
CA LEU A 105 5.61 -6.00 -15.36
C LEU A 105 6.57 -6.83 -14.51
N PHE A 106 6.51 -6.69 -13.19
CA PHE A 106 7.39 -7.41 -12.28
C PHE A 106 6.78 -8.70 -11.71
N GLY A 107 5.56 -9.05 -12.13
CA GLY A 107 4.87 -10.26 -11.65
C GLY A 107 4.57 -10.24 -10.13
N VAL A 108 4.39 -9.04 -9.55
CA VAL A 108 4.08 -8.90 -8.13
C VAL A 108 2.56 -8.82 -7.94
N LEU A 109 2.01 -9.71 -7.12
CA LEU A 109 0.57 -9.70 -6.82
C LEU A 109 0.17 -8.36 -6.18
N MET A 110 -0.88 -7.75 -6.73
CA MET A 110 -1.39 -6.48 -6.22
C MET A 110 -2.57 -6.71 -5.27
N THR A 111 -2.53 -6.02 -4.14
CA THR A 111 -3.68 -5.82 -3.27
C THR A 111 -4.25 -4.43 -3.52
N ALA A 112 -5.48 -4.41 -3.97
CA ALA A 112 -6.15 -3.24 -4.48
C ALA A 112 -6.89 -2.49 -3.37
N TRP A 113 -6.53 -1.23 -3.18
CA TRP A 113 -7.19 -0.31 -2.26
C TRP A 113 -7.58 0.99 -2.98
N PRO A 114 -8.70 1.01 -3.71
CA PRO A 114 -9.09 2.19 -4.47
C PRO A 114 -9.48 3.36 -3.54
N LEU A 115 -8.94 4.53 -3.83
CA LEU A 115 -9.23 5.77 -3.09
C LEU A 115 -10.19 6.68 -3.86
N TYR A 116 -10.25 6.56 -5.19
CA TYR A 116 -11.06 7.40 -6.06
C TYR A 116 -11.82 6.56 -7.09
N ALA A 117 -12.88 7.15 -7.65
CA ALA A 117 -13.82 6.46 -8.53
C ALA A 117 -13.17 5.81 -9.77
N GLU A 118 -12.20 6.47 -10.39
CA GLU A 118 -11.49 5.93 -11.57
C GLU A 118 -10.66 4.69 -11.22
N GLN A 119 -10.23 4.57 -9.98
CA GLN A 119 -9.45 3.43 -9.50
C GLN A 119 -10.34 2.21 -9.26
N GLN A 120 -11.61 2.41 -8.94
CA GLN A 120 -12.58 1.32 -8.80
C GLN A 120 -12.78 0.56 -10.11
N LEU A 121 -12.75 1.25 -11.25
CA LEU A 121 -12.80 0.59 -12.55
C LEU A 121 -11.55 -0.27 -12.78
N ASN A 122 -10.36 0.26 -12.47
CA ASN A 122 -9.13 -0.50 -12.57
C ASN A 122 -9.15 -1.75 -11.67
N VAL A 123 -9.70 -1.63 -10.44
CA VAL A 123 -9.85 -2.76 -9.52
C VAL A 123 -10.80 -3.81 -10.11
N PHE A 124 -11.93 -3.40 -10.65
CA PHE A 124 -12.86 -4.33 -11.27
C PHE A 124 -12.18 -5.15 -12.37
N GLU A 125 -11.49 -4.49 -13.30
CA GLU A 125 -10.74 -5.15 -14.38
C GLU A 125 -9.67 -6.11 -13.84
N LEU A 126 -8.87 -5.66 -12.88
CA LEU A 126 -7.77 -6.44 -12.32
C LEU A 126 -8.24 -7.67 -11.53
N VAL A 127 -9.30 -7.52 -10.74
CA VAL A 127 -9.79 -8.57 -9.84
C VAL A 127 -10.74 -9.51 -10.56
N ARG A 128 -11.70 -8.98 -11.32
CA ARG A 128 -12.79 -9.75 -11.90
C ARG A 128 -12.46 -10.33 -13.26
N GLU A 129 -11.82 -9.54 -14.11
CA GLU A 129 -11.56 -9.94 -15.49
C GLU A 129 -10.19 -10.61 -15.65
N LEU A 130 -9.16 -10.09 -14.99
CA LEU A 130 -7.79 -10.54 -15.19
C LEU A 130 -7.27 -11.47 -14.09
N GLY A 131 -7.85 -11.45 -12.88
CA GLY A 131 -7.36 -12.24 -11.75
C GLY A 131 -5.95 -11.85 -11.28
N LEU A 132 -5.54 -10.59 -11.51
CA LEU A 132 -4.19 -10.08 -11.21
C LEU A 132 -4.09 -9.29 -9.92
N ALA A 133 -5.20 -9.11 -9.22
CA ALA A 133 -5.23 -8.41 -7.94
C ALA A 133 -6.27 -8.99 -7.00
N VAL A 134 -6.09 -8.72 -5.71
CA VAL A 134 -7.06 -8.98 -4.65
C VAL A 134 -7.59 -7.65 -4.15
N GLU A 135 -8.90 -7.49 -4.03
CA GLU A 135 -9.52 -6.27 -3.52
C GLU A 135 -9.62 -6.32 -1.99
N ILE A 136 -9.20 -5.26 -1.31
CA ILE A 136 -9.49 -5.07 0.10
C ILE A 136 -10.91 -4.51 0.23
N ASN A 137 -11.80 -5.24 0.91
CA ASN A 137 -13.12 -4.72 1.26
C ASN A 137 -12.99 -3.70 2.40
N ILE A 138 -13.17 -2.47 2.09
CA ILE A 138 -13.24 -1.40 3.07
C ILE A 138 -14.72 -1.26 3.45
N ASP A 139 -15.06 -1.50 4.71
CA ASP A 139 -16.41 -1.17 5.18
C ASP A 139 -16.57 0.36 5.13
N SER A 140 -17.13 0.83 4.02
CA SER A 140 -17.38 2.25 3.76
C SER A 140 -18.27 2.95 4.80
N ARG A 141 -18.89 2.19 5.72
CA ARG A 141 -19.66 2.75 6.83
C ARG A 141 -18.81 3.08 8.05
N ARG A 142 -17.60 2.53 8.14
CA ARG A 142 -16.70 2.71 9.29
C ARG A 142 -15.31 3.19 8.92
N ASP A 143 -14.97 3.31 7.63
CA ASP A 143 -13.60 3.54 7.14
C ASP A 143 -12.55 2.59 7.76
N VAL A 144 -12.98 1.40 8.18
CA VAL A 144 -12.16 0.42 8.91
C VAL A 144 -11.79 -0.73 7.99
N ILE A 145 -10.51 -1.04 7.93
CA ILE A 145 -10.00 -2.25 7.26
C ILE A 145 -10.47 -3.46 8.04
N ASN A 146 -11.14 -4.40 7.35
CA ASN A 146 -11.50 -5.66 7.97
C ASN A 146 -10.23 -6.50 8.20
N ARG A 147 -9.89 -6.76 9.47
CA ARG A 147 -8.64 -7.42 9.90
C ARG A 147 -8.37 -8.76 9.23
N GLY A 148 -9.43 -9.47 8.81
CA GLY A 148 -9.31 -10.77 8.13
C GLY A 148 -8.75 -10.68 6.72
N GLU A 149 -8.71 -9.51 6.09
CA GLU A 149 -8.40 -9.38 4.66
C GLU A 149 -6.93 -9.18 4.37
N LEU A 150 -6.16 -8.62 5.29
CA LEU A 150 -4.69 -8.69 5.21
C LEU A 150 -4.17 -10.14 5.35
N GLU A 151 -4.94 -11.03 5.98
CA GLU A 151 -4.63 -12.47 6.01
C GLU A 151 -4.91 -13.18 4.67
N ILE A 152 -5.84 -12.67 3.86
CA ILE A 152 -6.15 -13.22 2.51
C ILE A 152 -4.95 -13.01 1.58
N VAL A 153 -4.27 -11.87 1.66
CA VAL A 153 -3.02 -11.63 0.92
C VAL A 153 -1.98 -12.72 1.20
N ARG A 154 -1.98 -13.24 2.42
CA ARG A 154 -1.13 -14.35 2.84
C ARG A 154 -1.50 -15.68 2.18
N ALA A 155 -2.77 -16.02 2.15
CA ALA A 155 -3.22 -17.36 1.72
C ALA A 155 -3.06 -17.54 0.20
N GLU A 156 -3.25 -16.50 -0.59
CA GLU A 156 -3.16 -16.56 -2.04
C GLU A 156 -1.72 -16.42 -2.54
N THR A 157 -0.92 -15.54 -1.95
CA THR A 157 0.52 -15.43 -2.28
C THR A 157 1.28 -16.73 -1.99
N ILE A 158 0.89 -17.50 -0.96
CA ILE A 158 1.52 -18.79 -0.64
C ILE A 158 1.04 -19.90 -1.56
N LYS A 159 -0.19 -19.86 -2.07
CA LYS A 159 -0.71 -20.89 -2.98
C LYS A 159 -0.10 -20.83 -4.38
N GLU A 160 0.28 -19.65 -4.86
CA GLU A 160 0.89 -19.49 -6.18
C GLU A 160 2.41 -19.64 -6.17
N SER A 161 3.08 -19.48 -5.04
CA SER A 161 4.53 -19.73 -4.90
C SER A 161 4.88 -21.19 -4.56
N GLY A 162 3.89 -22.07 -4.55
CA GLY A 162 4.05 -23.50 -4.31
C GLY A 162 4.38 -24.27 -5.58
N VAL A 163 5.57 -24.05 -6.14
CA VAL A 163 6.29 -25.00 -7.01
C VAL A 163 7.64 -25.29 -6.39
#